data_d5eb12126b8fdeaea9682ab83575496a
#
_entry.id   d5eb12126b8fdeaea9682ab83575496a
#
_cell.length_a   1.000
_cell.length_b   1.000
_cell.length_c   1.000
_cell.angle_alpha   90.00
_cell.angle_beta   90.00
_cell.angle_gamma   90.00
#
_symmetry.space_group_name_H-M   'P 1'
#
loop_
_entity.id
_entity.type
_entity.pdbx_description
1 polymer ?
#
loop_
_entity_poly.entity_id
_entity_poly.type
_entity_poly.pdbx_seq_one_letter_code
_entity_poly.pdbx_strand_id
1 'polypeptide(L)'
;MAQPRALLSVWEKSGIEALGIALTEMGWELLSTGGTARALRGAGLEVTDVSEATGHPEVFDGRVKTLHPAVHGGILARRDREDDMATLAELGYGAINLVCVNLYPFEETAARNPPVSDAELIEMIDIG
;
A
#
# COMPACT_ATOMS: atom_id res chain seq x y z
N MET A 1 -23.31 1.17 4.25
CA MET A 1 -22.22 0.22 4.02
C MET A 1 -20.91 0.98 3.95
N ALA A 2 -19.85 0.40 4.50
CA ALA A 2 -18.55 1.02 4.44
C ALA A 2 -18.05 1.08 2.97
N GLN A 3 -17.40 2.17 2.62
CA GLN A 3 -16.77 2.34 1.31
C GLN A 3 -15.65 1.30 1.13
N PRO A 4 -15.61 0.58 0.01
CA PRO A 4 -14.50 -0.34 -0.25
C PRO A 4 -13.19 0.42 -0.39
N ARG A 5 -12.09 -0.20 0.03
CA ARG A 5 -10.79 0.41 0.03
C ARG A 5 -9.77 -0.44 -0.70
N ALA A 6 -8.90 0.22 -1.45
CA ALA A 6 -7.80 -0.40 -2.15
C ALA A 6 -6.47 0.14 -1.63
N LEU A 7 -5.55 -0.76 -1.32
CA LEU A 7 -4.16 -0.40 -1.01
C LEU A 7 -3.32 -0.56 -2.27
N LEU A 8 -2.78 0.54 -2.75
CA LEU A 8 -1.96 0.59 -3.95
C LEU A 8 -0.56 1.06 -3.58
N SER A 9 0.43 0.18 -3.73
CA SER A 9 1.82 0.51 -3.43
C SER A 9 2.73 -0.26 -4.37
N VAL A 10 3.21 0.41 -5.40
CA VAL A 10 3.95 -0.25 -6.49
C VAL A 10 5.28 0.44 -6.74
N TRP A 11 6.30 -0.34 -7.02
CA TRP A 11 7.59 0.15 -7.50
C TRP A 11 7.47 0.55 -8.98
N GLU A 12 7.04 -0.39 -9.82
CA GLU A 12 6.78 -0.14 -11.23
C GLU A 12 5.35 0.38 -11.36
N LYS A 13 5.21 1.58 -11.91
CA LYS A 13 3.95 2.34 -11.85
C LYS A 13 3.12 2.31 -13.14
N SER A 14 3.51 1.47 -14.12
CA SER A 14 2.73 1.32 -15.35
C SER A 14 1.31 0.83 -15.03
N GLY A 15 0.33 1.55 -15.51
CA GLY A 15 -1.07 1.21 -15.34
C GLY A 15 -1.69 1.56 -13.99
N ILE A 16 -0.92 2.08 -13.02
CA ILE A 16 -1.45 2.38 -11.69
C ILE A 16 -2.45 3.56 -11.73
N GLU A 17 -2.23 4.54 -12.59
CA GLU A 17 -3.15 5.65 -12.74
C GLU A 17 -4.50 5.19 -13.30
N ALA A 18 -4.48 4.33 -14.32
CA ALA A 18 -5.70 3.78 -14.90
C ALA A 18 -6.49 2.95 -13.87
N LEU A 19 -5.80 2.13 -13.08
CA LEU A 19 -6.42 1.37 -12.00
C LEU A 19 -7.03 2.29 -10.95
N GLY A 20 -6.30 3.32 -10.53
CA GLY A 20 -6.77 4.30 -9.55
C GLY A 20 -8.00 5.07 -10.04
N ILE A 21 -8.01 5.46 -11.30
CA ILE A 21 -9.16 6.12 -11.92
C ILE A 21 -10.38 5.21 -11.90
N ALA A 22 -10.22 3.96 -12.34
CA ALA A 22 -11.31 2.99 -12.38
C ALA A 22 -11.89 2.73 -10.99
N LEU A 23 -11.05 2.54 -10.00
CA LEU A 23 -11.47 2.31 -8.62
C LEU A 23 -12.22 3.54 -8.06
N THR A 24 -11.70 4.73 -8.31
CA THR A 24 -12.33 5.97 -7.87
C THR A 24 -13.71 6.14 -8.50
N GLU A 25 -13.85 5.85 -9.78
CA GLU A 25 -15.13 5.90 -10.49
C GLU A 25 -16.14 4.88 -9.93
N MET A 26 -15.65 3.78 -9.38
CA MET A 26 -16.46 2.77 -8.71
C MET A 26 -16.79 3.12 -7.26
N GLY A 27 -16.33 4.24 -6.75
CA GLY A 27 -16.59 4.69 -5.39
C GLY A 27 -15.64 4.15 -4.34
N TRP A 28 -14.48 3.65 -4.72
CA TRP A 28 -13.48 3.12 -3.79
C TRP A 28 -12.60 4.22 -3.21
N GLU A 29 -12.21 4.06 -1.96
CA GLU A 29 -11.16 4.86 -1.34
C GLU A 29 -9.81 4.27 -1.68
N LEU A 30 -8.84 5.13 -2.03
CA LEU A 30 -7.47 4.72 -2.33
C LEU A 30 -6.56 5.00 -1.14
N LEU A 31 -5.87 3.96 -0.68
CA LEU A 31 -4.79 4.05 0.30
C LEU A 31 -3.48 3.86 -0.46
N SER A 32 -2.49 4.67 -0.19
CA SER A 32 -1.20 4.54 -0.87
C SER A 32 -0.07 5.18 -0.07
N THR A 33 1.14 4.98 -0.54
CA THR A 33 2.36 5.50 0.09
C THR A 33 3.26 6.15 -0.95
N GLY A 34 4.06 7.09 -0.51
CA GLY A 34 5.21 7.63 -1.23
C GLY A 34 4.98 7.97 -2.69
N GLY A 35 5.80 7.39 -3.57
CA GLY A 35 5.76 7.68 -5.01
C GLY A 35 4.49 7.25 -5.70
N THR A 36 3.86 6.16 -5.25
CA THR A 36 2.56 5.73 -5.79
C THR A 36 1.47 6.75 -5.47
N ALA A 37 1.43 7.24 -4.22
CA ALA A 37 0.50 8.28 -3.83
C ALA A 37 0.69 9.55 -4.67
N ARG A 38 1.95 9.95 -4.90
CA ARG A 38 2.25 11.11 -5.74
C ARG A 38 1.78 10.93 -7.18
N ALA A 39 1.99 9.75 -7.75
CA ALA A 39 1.53 9.45 -9.12
C ALA A 39 0.01 9.52 -9.23
N LEU A 40 -0.70 8.97 -8.27
CA LEU A 40 -2.17 8.99 -8.24
C LEU A 40 -2.70 10.42 -8.06
N ARG A 41 -2.12 11.20 -7.16
CA ARG A 41 -2.48 12.61 -6.96
C ARG A 41 -2.17 13.44 -8.21
N GLY A 42 -1.07 13.15 -8.88
CA GLY A 42 -0.71 13.78 -10.15
C GLY A 42 -1.73 13.54 -11.25
N ALA A 43 -2.47 12.45 -11.18
CA ALA A 43 -3.59 12.14 -12.08
C ALA A 43 -4.92 12.77 -11.63
N GLY A 44 -4.91 13.59 -10.58
CA GLY A 44 -6.09 14.27 -10.07
C GLY A 44 -6.94 13.46 -9.11
N LEU A 45 -6.41 12.36 -8.58
CA LEU A 45 -7.15 11.47 -7.69
C LEU A 45 -6.96 11.86 -6.22
N GLU A 46 -8.00 11.63 -5.41
CA GLU A 46 -7.90 11.72 -3.96
C GLU A 46 -7.29 10.42 -3.42
N VAL A 47 -6.29 10.56 -2.57
CA VAL A 47 -5.57 9.44 -1.99
C VAL A 47 -5.37 9.70 -0.50
N THR A 48 -5.67 8.70 0.31
CA THR A 48 -5.36 8.70 1.73
C THR A 48 -3.99 8.04 1.93
N ASP A 49 -3.08 8.73 2.59
CA ASP A 49 -1.80 8.10 2.96
C ASP A 49 -2.01 7.00 3.98
N VAL A 50 -1.23 5.94 3.87
CA VAL A 50 -1.26 4.85 4.86
C VAL A 50 -0.95 5.40 6.27
N SER A 51 -0.06 6.37 6.39
CA SER A 51 0.25 7.02 7.67
C SER A 51 -0.98 7.69 8.31
N GLU A 52 -1.88 8.23 7.52
CA GLU A 52 -3.15 8.78 8.02
C GLU A 52 -4.07 7.67 8.53
N ALA A 53 -4.15 6.57 7.80
CA ALA A 53 -5.00 5.43 8.16
C ALA A 53 -4.49 4.70 9.41
N THR A 54 -3.18 4.64 9.61
CA THR A 54 -2.57 3.96 10.75
C THR A 54 -2.36 4.88 11.96
N GLY A 55 -2.27 6.18 11.73
CA GLY A 55 -1.82 7.14 12.74
C GLY A 55 -0.34 7.03 13.07
N HIS A 56 0.43 6.32 12.25
CA HIS A 56 1.86 6.10 12.45
C HIS A 56 2.64 6.63 11.24
N PRO A 57 3.70 7.44 11.46
CA PRO A 57 4.46 7.99 10.35
C PRO A 57 5.29 6.91 9.65
N GLU A 58 5.60 7.15 8.37
CA GLU A 58 6.65 6.43 7.70
C GLU A 58 7.97 6.71 8.42
N VAL A 59 8.76 5.68 8.69
CA VAL A 59 10.05 5.82 9.35
C VAL A 59 11.14 5.11 8.56
N PHE A 60 12.38 5.48 8.85
CA PHE A 60 13.57 4.89 8.21
C PHE A 60 13.53 5.03 6.68
N ASP A 61 13.24 6.22 6.19
CA ASP A 61 13.16 6.55 4.75
C ASP A 61 12.17 5.66 3.99
N GLY A 62 11.03 5.36 4.62
CA GLY A 62 10.00 4.53 4.02
C GLY A 62 10.25 3.04 4.08
N ARG A 63 11.27 2.59 4.80
CA ARG A 63 11.49 1.14 5.02
C ARG A 63 10.38 0.51 5.87
N VAL A 64 9.78 1.29 6.75
CA VAL A 64 8.64 0.89 7.56
C VAL A 64 7.48 1.83 7.26
N LYS A 65 6.44 1.34 6.60
CA LYS A 65 5.27 2.14 6.20
C LYS A 65 3.95 1.37 6.24
N THR A 66 3.95 0.10 5.89
CA THR A 66 2.73 -0.73 5.85
C THR A 66 2.71 -1.82 6.91
N LEU A 67 3.80 -2.05 7.64
CA LEU A 67 3.87 -3.02 8.73
C LEU A 67 3.18 -2.45 9.97
N HIS A 68 1.86 -2.48 9.95
CA HIS A 68 1.03 -1.95 11.04
C HIS A 68 -0.26 -2.77 11.15
N PRO A 69 -0.74 -3.05 12.37
CA PRO A 69 -1.98 -3.81 12.55
C PRO A 69 -3.20 -3.25 11.82
N ALA A 70 -3.29 -1.93 11.64
CA ALA A 70 -4.39 -1.33 10.91
C ALA A 70 -4.41 -1.73 9.43
N VAL A 71 -3.23 -1.91 8.81
CA VAL A 71 -3.12 -2.37 7.42
C VAL A 71 -3.37 -3.87 7.35
N HIS A 72 -2.58 -4.66 8.06
CA HIS A 72 -2.67 -6.12 7.99
C HIS A 72 -3.96 -6.66 8.60
N GLY A 73 -4.48 -6.03 9.64
CA GLY A 73 -5.78 -6.35 10.18
C GLY A 73 -6.90 -6.08 9.17
N GLY A 74 -6.82 -4.96 8.46
CA GLY A 74 -7.77 -4.64 7.39
C GLY A 74 -7.77 -5.64 6.24
N ILE A 75 -6.61 -6.23 5.96
CA ILE A 75 -6.45 -7.26 4.92
C ILE A 75 -6.89 -8.63 5.43
N LEU A 76 -6.46 -9.01 6.62
CA LEU A 76 -6.54 -10.38 7.14
C LEU A 76 -7.82 -10.70 7.91
N ALA A 77 -8.56 -9.70 8.36
CA ALA A 77 -9.82 -9.96 9.06
C ALA A 77 -10.75 -10.80 8.19
N ARG A 78 -11.26 -11.88 8.75
CA ARG A 78 -12.15 -12.79 8.04
C ARG A 78 -13.54 -12.20 7.96
N ARG A 79 -14.01 -11.95 6.74
CA ARG A 79 -15.25 -11.20 6.49
C ARG A 79 -16.50 -11.95 6.95
N ASP A 80 -16.42 -13.28 7.02
CA ASP A 80 -17.48 -14.18 7.48
C ASP A 80 -17.47 -14.44 8.99
N ARG A 81 -16.55 -13.82 9.73
CA ARG A 81 -16.43 -13.93 11.18
C ARG A 81 -16.86 -12.64 11.86
N GLU A 82 -17.94 -12.72 12.59
CA GLU A 82 -18.48 -11.55 13.32
C GLU A 82 -17.48 -10.98 14.33
N ASP A 83 -16.74 -11.86 15.01
CA ASP A 83 -15.75 -11.46 16.01
C ASP A 83 -14.56 -10.71 15.37
N ASP A 84 -14.09 -11.14 14.19
CA ASP A 84 -13.03 -10.42 13.47
C ASP A 84 -13.52 -9.03 13.04
N MET A 85 -14.71 -8.95 12.49
CA MET A 85 -15.28 -7.69 12.01
C MET A 85 -15.63 -6.74 13.18
N ALA A 86 -16.06 -7.29 14.31
CA ALA A 86 -16.26 -6.51 15.52
C ALA A 86 -14.95 -5.93 16.05
N THR A 87 -13.88 -6.70 16.01
CA THR A 87 -12.54 -6.25 16.43
C THR A 87 -12.04 -5.12 15.53
N LEU A 88 -12.22 -5.23 14.21
CA LEU A 88 -11.88 -4.13 13.29
C LEU A 88 -12.59 -2.84 13.67
N ALA A 89 -13.90 -2.92 13.91
CA ALA A 89 -14.71 -1.76 14.27
C ALA A 89 -14.27 -1.17 15.61
N GLU A 90 -14.02 -2.01 16.60
CA GLU A 90 -13.60 -1.63 17.95
C GLU A 90 -12.26 -0.90 17.93
N LEU A 91 -11.30 -1.36 17.11
CA LEU A 91 -10.01 -0.74 16.98
C LEU A 91 -10.01 0.47 16.03
N GLY A 92 -11.11 0.76 15.38
CA GLY A 92 -11.21 1.84 14.40
C GLY A 92 -10.46 1.55 13.10
N TYR A 93 -10.18 0.28 12.80
CA TYR A 93 -9.55 -0.13 11.55
C TYR A 93 -10.62 -0.31 10.46
N GLY A 94 -10.29 0.05 9.24
CA GLY A 94 -11.17 -0.25 8.10
C GLY A 94 -10.71 -1.49 7.37
N ALA A 95 -11.67 -2.18 6.75
CA ALA A 95 -11.34 -3.29 5.88
C ALA A 95 -10.61 -2.80 4.63
N ILE A 96 -9.65 -3.58 4.15
CA ILE A 96 -8.98 -3.36 2.88
C ILE A 96 -9.43 -4.49 1.94
N ASN A 97 -10.06 -4.10 0.85
CA ASN A 97 -10.78 -5.01 -0.04
C ASN A 97 -9.97 -5.44 -1.26
N LEU A 98 -8.95 -4.65 -1.61
CA LEU A 98 -8.06 -4.93 -2.73
C LEU A 98 -6.65 -4.47 -2.37
N VAL A 99 -5.66 -5.28 -2.72
CA VAL A 99 -4.25 -4.92 -2.58
C VAL A 99 -3.61 -5.07 -3.96
N CYS A 100 -2.93 -4.02 -4.39
CA CYS A 100 -2.12 -4.05 -5.60
C CYS A 100 -0.72 -3.59 -5.28
N VAL A 101 0.22 -4.51 -5.32
CA VAL A 101 1.63 -4.26 -5.03
C VAL A 101 2.49 -4.96 -6.07
N ASN A 102 3.69 -4.46 -6.28
CA ASN A 102 4.75 -5.21 -6.91
C ASN A 102 6.03 -5.02 -6.10
N LEU A 103 6.94 -5.95 -6.25
CA LEU A 103 8.17 -5.98 -5.48
C LEU A 103 9.21 -5.02 -6.04
N TYR A 104 10.12 -4.56 -5.19
CA TYR A 104 11.32 -3.90 -5.62
C TYR A 104 12.13 -4.82 -6.54
N PRO A 105 12.82 -4.26 -7.56
CA PRO A 105 13.49 -5.08 -8.58
C PRO A 105 14.85 -5.60 -8.10
N PHE A 106 14.85 -6.50 -7.11
CA PHE A 106 16.09 -7.04 -6.53
C PHE A 106 16.93 -7.79 -7.55
N GLU A 107 16.31 -8.72 -8.28
CA GLU A 107 17.02 -9.53 -9.28
C GLU A 107 17.61 -8.67 -10.41
N GLU A 108 16.84 -7.76 -10.92
CA GLU A 108 17.25 -6.82 -11.94
C GLU A 108 18.40 -5.94 -11.48
N THR A 109 18.31 -5.45 -10.24
CA THR A 109 19.35 -4.62 -9.63
C THR A 109 20.63 -5.43 -9.38
N ALA A 110 20.49 -6.67 -8.91
CA ALA A 110 21.62 -7.57 -8.69
C ALA A 110 22.35 -7.92 -10.00
N ALA A 111 21.63 -7.94 -11.11
CA ALA A 111 22.18 -8.27 -12.43
C ALA A 111 22.78 -7.07 -13.16
N ARG A 112 22.77 -5.87 -12.60
CA ARG A 112 23.32 -4.67 -13.24
C ARG A 112 24.82 -4.77 -13.50
N ASN A 113 25.26 -4.21 -14.63
CA ASN A 113 26.66 -4.10 -15.01
C ASN A 113 26.96 -2.63 -15.38
N PRO A 114 27.82 -1.91 -14.64
CA PRO A 114 28.63 -2.40 -13.51
C PRO A 114 27.78 -2.76 -12.29
N PRO A 115 28.30 -3.64 -11.40
CA PRO A 115 27.58 -4.05 -10.21
C PRO A 115 27.23 -2.86 -9.30
N VAL A 116 26.06 -2.92 -8.66
CA VAL A 116 25.67 -1.97 -7.63
C VAL A 116 26.29 -2.36 -6.28
N SER A 117 26.31 -1.42 -5.34
CA SER A 117 26.80 -1.68 -3.99
C SER A 117 25.87 -2.62 -3.22
N ASP A 118 26.39 -3.26 -2.18
CA ASP A 118 25.58 -4.07 -1.26
C ASP A 118 24.47 -3.25 -0.61
N ALA A 119 24.76 -1.99 -0.29
CA ALA A 119 23.77 -1.09 0.28
C ALA A 119 22.57 -0.88 -0.66
N GLU A 120 22.82 -0.72 -1.96
CA GLU A 120 21.76 -0.60 -2.96
C GLU A 120 20.95 -1.88 -3.10
N LEU A 121 21.60 -3.05 -3.03
CA LEU A 121 20.91 -4.34 -3.05
C LEU A 121 20.03 -4.54 -1.82
N ILE A 122 20.53 -4.15 -0.64
CA ILE A 122 19.76 -4.26 0.60
C ILE A 122 18.48 -3.41 0.53
N GLU A 123 18.56 -2.22 -0.08
CA GLU A 123 17.38 -1.37 -0.26
C GLU A 123 16.31 -2.00 -1.16
N MET A 124 16.69 -2.96 -2.00
CA MET A 124 15.75 -3.67 -2.87
C MET A 124 15.10 -4.88 -2.19
N ILE A 125 15.44 -5.18 -0.94
CA ILE A 125 14.77 -6.24 -0.16
C ILE A 125 13.43 -5.68 0.32
N ASP A 126 12.36 -6.38 -0.06
CA ASP A 126 11.00 -5.96 0.26
C ASP A 126 10.43 -6.83 1.38
N ILE A 127 10.01 -6.19 2.47
CA ILE A 127 9.41 -6.83 3.64
C ILE A 127 8.05 -6.21 3.90
N GLY A 128 7.04 -7.03 4.03
CA GLY A 128 5.68 -6.57 4.31
C GLY A 128 4.93 -6.06 3.12
#